data_cc38e51a942ad420b412606eeee81ec0
#
_entry.id   cc38e51a942ad420b412606eeee81ec0
#
_cell.length_a   1.000
_cell.length_b   1.000
_cell.length_c   1.000
_cell.angle_alpha   90.00
_cell.angle_beta   90.00
_cell.angle_gamma   90.00
#
_symmetry.space_group_name_H-M   'P 1'
#
loop_
_entity.id
_entity.type
_entity.pdbx_description
1 polymer ?
#
loop_
_entity_poly.entity_id
_entity_poly.type
_entity_poly.pdbx_seq_one_letter_code
_entity_poly.pdbx_strand_id
1 'polypeptide(L)'
;MRDLVNPVSDLFDAAAHHYALKFTCRGCRRQRIFAAAAVWWHFKRKGHPDRLRQVPQRFRCRACGRRGPTLDLVNEEANDTSLPLPSDQDWKRELRRRR
;
A
#
# COMPACT_ATOMS: atom_id res chain seq x y z
N MET A 1 19.48 12.53 -2.78
CA MET A 1 19.49 11.78 -2.59
C MET A 1 18.92 11.18 -2.16
N ARG A 2 18.43 11.04 -2.12
CA ARG A 2 17.79 10.50 -1.65
C ARG A 2 17.26 9.33 -1.81
N ASP A 3 16.75 8.87 -2.49
CA ASP A 3 16.26 7.74 -2.91
C ASP A 3 17.06 6.61 -2.60
N LEU A 4 18.21 6.79 -2.54
CA LEU A 4 19.06 5.83 -2.12
C LEU A 4 18.80 5.36 -0.80
N VAL A 5 18.22 6.21 0.04
CA VAL A 5 18.01 5.91 1.40
C VAL A 5 16.69 5.25 1.64
N ASN A 6 15.93 4.96 0.63
CA ASN A 6 14.64 4.33 0.79
C ASN A 6 14.63 3.00 0.06
N PRO A 7 15.00 1.90 0.75
CA PRO A 7 15.05 0.59 0.13
C PRO A 7 13.70 -0.07 -0.06
N VAL A 8 12.62 0.61 0.27
CA VAL A 8 11.29 0.02 0.20
C VAL A 8 10.89 -0.18 -1.25
N SER A 9 10.65 -1.42 -1.64
CA SER A 9 10.27 -1.75 -3.00
C SER A 9 8.97 -2.53 -3.08
N ASP A 10 8.47 -3.06 -1.96
CA ASP A 10 7.24 -3.82 -1.98
C ASP A 10 6.36 -3.44 -0.78
N LEU A 11 5.13 -3.97 -0.79
CA LEU A 11 4.15 -3.64 0.26
C LEU A 11 4.57 -4.12 1.63
N PHE A 12 5.21 -5.28 1.71
CA PHE A 12 5.61 -5.79 3.01
C PHE A 12 6.67 -4.89 3.64
N ASP A 13 7.65 -4.45 2.85
CA ASP A 13 8.67 -3.53 3.35
C ASP A 13 8.04 -2.21 3.80
N ALA A 14 7.11 -1.68 3.02
CA ALA A 14 6.43 -0.45 3.40
C ALA A 14 5.68 -0.62 4.72
N ALA A 15 5.01 -1.76 4.91
CA ALA A 15 4.30 -2.04 6.14
C ALA A 15 5.26 -2.21 7.32
N ALA A 16 6.38 -2.88 7.10
CA ALA A 16 7.37 -3.11 8.15
C ALA A 16 7.99 -1.81 8.65
N HIS A 17 8.07 -0.81 7.76
CA HIS A 17 8.60 0.51 8.13
C HIS A 17 7.49 1.48 8.53
N HIS A 18 6.27 0.98 8.71
CA HIS A 18 5.12 1.76 9.17
C HIS A 18 4.73 2.92 8.26
N TYR A 19 4.96 2.77 6.96
CA TYR A 19 4.51 3.77 6.02
C TYR A 19 3.01 3.66 5.77
N ALA A 20 2.42 4.73 5.30
CA ALA A 20 1.10 4.72 4.71
C ALA A 20 1.24 4.96 3.21
N LEU A 21 0.24 4.55 2.45
CA LEU A 21 0.24 4.70 1.01
C LEU A 21 -0.80 5.74 0.63
N LYS A 22 -0.36 6.82 0.00
CA LYS A 22 -1.25 7.88 -0.45
C LYS A 22 -1.47 7.70 -1.96
N PHE A 23 -2.71 7.47 -2.33
CA PHE A 23 -3.09 7.36 -3.73
C PHE A 23 -3.78 8.64 -4.14
N THR A 24 -3.29 9.28 -5.21
CA THR A 24 -3.88 10.49 -5.73
C THR A 24 -4.40 10.21 -7.14
N CYS A 25 -5.69 10.41 -7.36
CA CYS A 25 -6.27 10.22 -8.69
C CYS A 25 -5.71 11.25 -9.64
N ARG A 26 -5.25 10.79 -10.80
CA ARG A 26 -4.67 11.70 -11.79
C ARG A 26 -5.73 12.47 -12.57
N GLY A 27 -6.99 12.08 -12.44
CA GLY A 27 -8.09 12.78 -13.11
C GLY A 27 -8.72 13.82 -12.21
N CYS A 28 -9.32 13.40 -11.11
CA CYS A 28 -10.08 14.31 -10.24
C CYS A 28 -9.32 14.77 -8.99
N ARG A 29 -8.10 14.31 -8.81
CA ARG A 29 -7.21 14.71 -7.72
C ARG A 29 -7.66 14.27 -6.32
N ARG A 30 -8.61 13.38 -6.21
CA ARG A 30 -9.00 12.85 -4.91
C ARG A 30 -7.87 12.03 -4.35
N GLN A 31 -7.69 12.10 -3.04
CA GLN A 31 -6.62 11.38 -2.34
C GLN A 31 -7.20 10.41 -1.34
N ARG A 32 -6.56 9.24 -1.23
CA ARG A 32 -6.92 8.25 -0.23
C ARG A 32 -5.62 7.73 0.38
N ILE A 33 -5.60 7.63 1.70
CA ILE A 33 -4.41 7.17 2.42
C ILE A 33 -4.75 5.90 3.16
N PHE A 34 -4.05 4.82 2.82
CA PHE A 34 -4.23 3.52 3.46
C PHE A 34 -2.98 3.18 4.28
N ALA A 35 -3.15 2.46 5.37
CA ALA A 35 -1.99 1.85 6.03
C ALA A 35 -1.39 0.83 5.07
N ALA A 36 -0.07 0.81 4.96
CA ALA A 36 0.59 -0.14 4.05
C ALA A 36 0.26 -1.58 4.42
N ALA A 37 0.15 -1.89 5.71
CA ALA A 37 -0.18 -3.24 6.17
C ALA A 37 -1.55 -3.69 5.64
N ALA A 38 -2.52 -2.79 5.57
CA ALA A 38 -3.85 -3.13 5.08
C ALA A 38 -3.82 -3.46 3.59
N VAL A 39 -3.07 -2.69 2.81
CA VAL A 39 -2.94 -2.94 1.38
C VAL A 39 -2.18 -4.23 1.14
N TRP A 40 -1.10 -4.46 1.92
CA TRP A 40 -0.33 -5.69 1.83
C TRP A 40 -1.22 -6.92 2.08
N TRP A 41 -2.02 -6.88 3.13
CA TRP A 41 -2.90 -8.01 3.48
C TRP A 41 -3.92 -8.28 2.38
N HIS A 42 -4.49 -7.21 1.84
CA HIS A 42 -5.45 -7.33 0.75
C HIS A 42 -4.82 -8.00 -0.47
N PHE A 43 -3.64 -7.54 -0.87
CA PHE A 43 -2.96 -8.08 -2.04
C PHE A 43 -2.52 -9.53 -1.81
N LYS A 44 -2.06 -9.84 -0.60
CA LYS A 44 -1.67 -11.21 -0.29
C LYS A 44 -2.84 -12.17 -0.41
N ARG A 45 -3.98 -11.79 0.11
CA ARG A 45 -5.16 -12.66 0.04
C ARG A 45 -5.67 -12.82 -1.37
N LYS A 46 -5.49 -11.82 -2.22
CA LYS A 46 -5.94 -11.88 -3.61
C LYS A 46 -4.89 -12.47 -4.54
N GLY A 47 -3.68 -12.72 -4.05
CA GLY A 47 -2.61 -13.25 -4.90
C GLY A 47 -2.07 -12.24 -5.89
N HIS A 48 -2.21 -10.95 -5.61
CA HIS A 48 -1.68 -9.91 -6.49
C HIS A 48 -0.22 -9.65 -6.22
N PRO A 49 0.54 -9.21 -7.26
CA PRO A 49 1.95 -8.82 -7.04
C PRO A 49 2.02 -7.64 -6.10
N ASP A 50 3.00 -7.67 -5.18
CA ASP A 50 3.10 -6.65 -4.15
C ASP A 50 4.21 -5.63 -4.38
N ARG A 51 4.78 -5.57 -5.57
CA ARG A 51 5.77 -4.55 -5.87
C ARG A 51 5.09 -3.20 -6.00
N LEU A 52 5.68 -2.19 -5.36
CA LEU A 52 5.03 -0.88 -5.27
C LEU A 52 4.69 -0.28 -6.62
N ARG A 53 5.56 -0.46 -7.61
CA ARG A 53 5.29 0.13 -8.92
C ARG A 53 4.10 -0.53 -9.65
N GLN A 54 3.70 -1.73 -9.21
CA GLN A 54 2.57 -2.44 -9.82
C GLN A 54 1.28 -2.22 -9.03
N VAL A 55 1.38 -1.74 -7.80
CA VAL A 55 0.22 -1.58 -6.93
C VAL A 55 -0.82 -0.61 -7.50
N PRO A 56 -0.44 0.57 -8.03
CA PRO A 56 -1.46 1.50 -8.52
C PRO A 56 -2.36 0.94 -9.61
N GLN A 57 -1.87 -0.01 -10.38
CA GLN A 57 -2.66 -0.58 -11.48
C GLN A 57 -3.89 -1.33 -10.98
N ARG A 58 -3.91 -1.71 -9.72
CA ARG A 58 -5.03 -2.44 -9.12
C ARG A 58 -6.03 -1.52 -8.43
N PHE A 59 -5.80 -0.21 -8.50
CA PHE A 59 -6.68 0.75 -7.84
C PHE A 59 -7.39 1.61 -8.88
N ARG A 60 -8.63 1.97 -8.56
CA ARG A 60 -9.45 2.81 -9.41
C ARG A 60 -10.12 3.85 -8.54
N CYS A 61 -10.20 5.07 -9.03
CA CYS A 61 -10.88 6.14 -8.31
C CYS A 61 -12.38 5.86 -8.27
N ARG A 62 -12.95 5.92 -7.08
CA ARG A 62 -14.39 5.68 -6.93
C ARG A 62 -15.24 6.84 -7.47
N ALA A 63 -14.67 8.02 -7.56
CA ALA A 63 -15.40 9.19 -8.02
C ALA A 63 -15.46 9.27 -9.54
N CYS A 64 -14.35 9.04 -10.23
CA CYS A 64 -14.31 9.22 -11.68
C CYS A 64 -13.96 7.94 -12.45
N GLY A 65 -13.62 6.87 -11.76
CA GLY A 65 -13.32 5.58 -12.39
C GLY A 65 -11.96 5.44 -13.04
N ARG A 66 -11.11 6.46 -12.95
CA ARG A 66 -9.79 6.41 -13.58
C ARG A 66 -8.89 5.43 -12.84
N ARG A 67 -8.13 4.62 -13.60
CA ARG A 67 -7.18 3.67 -13.05
C ARG A 67 -5.80 4.28 -12.91
N GLY A 68 -4.98 3.65 -12.07
CA GLY A 68 -3.57 3.99 -11.99
C GLY A 68 -3.31 5.31 -11.32
N PRO A 69 -3.79 5.50 -10.08
CA PRO A 69 -3.47 6.72 -9.35
C PRO A 69 -1.97 6.83 -9.10
N THR A 70 -1.51 8.01 -8.74
CA THR A 70 -0.15 8.22 -8.28
C THR A 70 -0.04 7.66 -6.87
N LEU A 71 1.06 6.95 -6.59
CA LEU A 71 1.30 6.36 -5.27
C LEU A 71 2.50 7.04 -4.62
N ASP A 72 2.32 7.51 -3.39
CA ASP A 72 3.40 8.06 -2.59
C ASP A 72 3.46 7.36 -1.25
N LEU A 73 4.67 7.12 -0.74
CA LEU A 73 4.86 6.63 0.62
C LEU A 73 4.90 7.84 1.54
N VAL A 74 4.05 7.81 2.57
CA VAL A 74 3.94 8.95 3.48
C VAL A 74 3.92 8.46 4.92
N ASN A 75 4.16 9.37 5.84
CA ASN A 75 4.06 9.09 7.26
C ASN A 75 2.78 9.68 7.86
N GLU A 76 1.78 9.87 7.03
CA GLU A 76 0.50 10.42 7.45
C GLU A 76 -0.41 9.30 7.94
N GLU A 77 -1.35 9.65 8.79
CA GLU A 77 -2.31 8.69 9.30
C GLU A 77 -3.27 8.28 8.19
N ALA A 78 -3.62 7.00 8.15
CA ALA A 78 -4.56 6.51 7.14
C ALA A 78 -5.92 7.16 7.33
N ASN A 79 -6.54 7.57 6.23
CA ASN A 79 -7.89 8.13 6.27
C ASN A 79 -8.90 7.21 5.58
N ASP A 80 -8.45 6.08 5.05
CA ASP A 80 -9.34 5.08 4.45
C ASP A 80 -9.06 3.75 5.13
N THR A 81 -10.03 3.28 5.90
CA THR A 81 -9.89 2.04 6.65
C THR A 81 -10.79 0.95 6.09
N SER A 82 -11.19 1.07 4.81
CA SER A 82 -12.06 0.08 4.20
C SER A 82 -11.39 -1.28 3.99
N LEU A 83 -10.05 -1.33 3.97
CA LEU A 83 -9.33 -2.58 3.87
C LEU A 83 -8.91 -3.04 5.27
N PRO A 84 -9.20 -4.31 5.62
CA PRO A 84 -8.86 -4.79 6.97
C PRO A 84 -7.36 -4.98 7.15
N LEU A 85 -6.89 -4.74 8.36
CA LEU A 85 -5.50 -4.98 8.71
C LEU A 85 -5.30 -6.48 8.96
N PRO A 86 -4.08 -6.99 8.75
CA PRO A 86 -3.78 -8.37 9.13
C PRO A 86 -3.78 -8.50 10.65
N SER A 87 -4.08 -9.71 11.13
CA SER A 87 -3.99 -9.97 12.56
C SER A 87 -2.51 -10.09 12.95
N ASP A 88 -2.24 -10.02 14.26
CA ASP A 88 -0.87 -10.22 14.74
C ASP A 88 -0.33 -11.58 14.31
N GLN A 89 -1.17 -12.60 14.30
CA GLN A 89 -0.74 -13.92 13.90
C GLN A 89 -0.40 -13.97 12.42
N ASP A 90 -1.19 -13.31 11.58
CA ASP A 90 -0.93 -13.27 10.15
C ASP A 90 0.39 -12.57 9.87
N TRP A 91 0.62 -11.45 10.56
CA TRP A 91 1.85 -10.70 10.42
C TRP A 91 3.06 -11.51 10.86
N LYS A 92 2.98 -12.14 12.03
CA LYS A 92 4.07 -12.94 12.55
C LYS A 92 4.37 -14.15 11.68
N ARG A 93 3.34 -14.74 11.08
CA ARG A 93 3.52 -15.87 10.18
C ARG A 93 4.34 -15.46 8.96
N GLU A 94 4.05 -14.28 8.42
CA GLU A 94 4.80 -13.78 7.28
C GLU A 94 6.24 -13.45 7.65
N LEU A 95 6.46 -12.87 8.82
CA LEU A 95 7.82 -12.59 9.28
C LEU A 95 8.65 -13.87 9.38
N ARG A 96 8.06 -14.94 9.91
CA ARG A 96 8.76 -16.21 10.02
C ARG A 96 9.06 -16.81 8.64
N ARG A 97 8.14 -16.65 7.72
CA ARG A 97 8.33 -17.19 6.39
C ARG A 97 9.44 -16.49 5.62
N ARG A 98 9.68 -15.22 5.95
CA ARG A 98 10.68 -14.41 5.25
C ARG A 98 12.09 -14.49 5.84
N ARG A 99 12.26 -15.23 6.91
CA ARG A 99 13.57 -15.41 7.54
C ARG A 99 14.41 -16.44 6.79
#